data_8d395b761e598a14af0f05ca867b4c3c
#
_entry.id   8d395b761e598a14af0f05ca867b4c3c
#
_cell.length_a   1.000
_cell.length_b   1.000
_cell.length_c   1.000
_cell.angle_alpha   90.00
_cell.angle_beta   90.00
_cell.angle_gamma   90.00
#
_symmetry.space_group_name_H-M   'P 1'
#
loop_
_entity.id
_entity.type
_entity.pdbx_description
1 polymer ?
#
loop_
_entity_poly.entity_id
_entity_poly.type
_entity_poly.pdbx_seq_one_letter_code
_entity_poly.pdbx_strand_id
1 'polypeptide(L)'
;MKDLENMALLIDFYGALLTPRQQELMQAYYLEDLSLAEIAGEGGVSRQAVHDLIKRSEASLHEYEAKLGFVREYRQRQQTLALLEAALAEGDLVRARAAVEELKAE
;
A
#
# COMPACT_ATOMS: atom_id res chain seq x y z
N MET A 1 -2.70 15.24 6.71
CA MET A 1 -1.61 14.31 6.99
C MET A 1 -1.65 13.15 6.01
N LYS A 2 -0.50 12.74 5.48
CA LYS A 2 -0.42 11.62 4.55
C LYS A 2 -0.61 10.29 5.29
N ASP A 3 -1.40 9.40 4.73
CA ASP A 3 -1.49 8.02 5.20
C ASP A 3 -0.39 7.21 4.50
N LEU A 4 0.83 7.33 5.02
CA LEU A 4 2.01 6.75 4.39
C LEU A 4 1.97 5.23 4.33
N GLU A 5 1.54 4.59 5.41
CA GLU A 5 1.53 3.14 5.49
C GLU A 5 0.56 2.51 4.48
N ASN A 6 -0.66 3.01 4.44
CA ASN A 6 -1.66 2.50 3.51
C ASN A 6 -1.28 2.80 2.05
N MET A 7 -0.80 4.01 1.81
CA MET A 7 -0.43 4.44 0.45
C MET A 7 0.79 3.68 -0.05
N ALA A 8 1.76 3.39 0.81
CA ALA A 8 2.94 2.60 0.44
C ALA A 8 2.52 1.20 -0.01
N LEU A 9 1.58 0.56 0.68
CA LEU A 9 1.05 -0.74 0.28
C LEU A 9 0.32 -0.68 -1.05
N LEU A 10 -0.50 0.34 -1.26
CA LEU A 10 -1.21 0.53 -2.53
C LEU A 10 -0.23 0.70 -3.69
N ILE A 11 0.82 1.47 -3.49
CA ILE A 11 1.86 1.68 -4.50
C ILE A 11 2.61 0.37 -4.77
N ASP A 12 2.94 -0.39 -3.72
CA ASP A 12 3.63 -1.67 -3.88
C ASP A 12 2.81 -2.66 -4.72
N PHE A 13 1.52 -2.79 -4.43
CA PHE A 13 0.68 -3.76 -5.13
C PHE A 13 0.23 -3.28 -6.50
N TYR A 14 -0.08 -2.01 -6.65
CA TYR A 14 -0.74 -1.50 -7.86
C TYR A 14 0.04 -0.43 -8.62
N GLY A 15 1.21 -0.01 -8.11
CA GLY A 15 1.98 1.05 -8.75
C GLY A 15 2.31 0.78 -10.21
N ALA A 16 2.58 -0.49 -10.55
CA ALA A 16 2.90 -0.88 -11.91
C ALA A 16 1.74 -0.67 -12.89
N LEU A 17 0.52 -0.51 -12.38
CA LEU A 17 -0.67 -0.26 -13.20
C LEU A 17 -0.87 1.24 -13.50
N LEU A 18 -0.14 2.09 -12.81
CA LEU A 18 -0.15 3.53 -13.07
C LEU A 18 0.73 3.85 -14.28
N THR A 19 0.50 5.02 -14.90
CA THR A 19 1.41 5.49 -15.94
C THR A 19 2.79 5.76 -15.34
N PRO A 20 3.88 5.74 -16.15
CA PRO A 20 5.22 6.04 -15.63
C PRO A 20 5.29 7.39 -14.90
N ARG A 21 4.60 8.40 -15.41
CA ARG A 21 4.56 9.72 -14.77
C ARG A 21 3.88 9.68 -13.41
N GLN A 22 2.76 8.95 -13.31
CA GLN A 22 2.05 8.78 -12.04
C GLN A 22 2.88 8.01 -11.03
N GLN A 23 3.59 6.97 -11.46
CA GLN A 23 4.47 6.18 -10.60
C GLN A 23 5.57 7.07 -10.01
N GLU A 24 6.26 7.83 -10.85
CA GLU A 24 7.30 8.76 -10.43
C GLU A 24 6.80 9.74 -9.38
N LEU A 25 5.63 10.31 -9.66
CA LEU A 25 5.02 11.31 -8.82
C LEU A 25 4.64 10.76 -7.45
N MET A 26 4.01 9.59 -7.43
CA MET A 26 3.57 8.95 -6.20
C MET A 26 4.76 8.52 -5.34
N GLN A 27 5.82 8.02 -5.97
CA GLN A 27 7.04 7.66 -5.27
C GLN A 27 7.69 8.89 -4.66
N ALA A 28 7.82 9.98 -5.42
CA ALA A 28 8.42 11.21 -4.95
C ALA A 28 7.65 11.78 -3.75
N TYR A 29 6.34 11.81 -3.84
CA TYR A 29 5.50 12.41 -2.81
C TYR A 29 5.37 11.53 -1.56
N TYR A 30 5.14 10.24 -1.71
CA TYR A 30 4.87 9.34 -0.59
C TYR A 30 6.10 8.61 -0.06
N LEU A 31 7.02 8.20 -0.93
CA LEU A 31 8.16 7.39 -0.52
C LEU A 31 9.43 8.22 -0.30
N GLU A 32 9.60 9.29 -1.05
CA GLU A 32 10.76 10.19 -0.91
C GLU A 32 10.44 11.43 -0.08
N ASP A 33 9.20 11.58 0.35
CA ASP A 33 8.72 12.68 1.19
C ASP A 33 8.97 14.08 0.62
N LEU A 34 8.90 14.21 -0.70
CA LEU A 34 9.01 15.50 -1.33
C LEU A 34 7.70 16.29 -1.25
N SER A 35 7.79 17.61 -1.08
CA SER A 35 6.62 18.46 -1.07
C SER A 35 6.08 18.70 -2.48
N LEU A 36 4.84 19.15 -2.58
CA LEU A 36 4.25 19.53 -3.87
C LEU A 36 5.09 20.61 -4.56
N ALA A 37 5.58 21.57 -3.78
CA ALA A 37 6.40 22.67 -4.33
C ALA A 37 7.73 22.15 -4.89
N GLU A 38 8.38 21.23 -4.17
CA GLU A 38 9.63 20.63 -4.63
C GLU A 38 9.45 19.84 -5.91
N ILE A 39 8.39 19.02 -5.98
CA ILE A 39 8.09 18.22 -7.17
C ILE A 39 7.76 19.14 -8.36
N ALA A 40 6.95 20.17 -8.12
CA ALA A 40 6.59 21.13 -9.15
C ALA A 40 7.80 21.89 -9.69
N GLY A 41 8.70 22.30 -8.78
CA GLY A 41 9.92 23.01 -9.15
C GLY A 41 10.85 22.17 -10.03
N GLU A 42 11.06 20.92 -9.67
CA GLU A 42 11.90 20.01 -10.44
C GLU A 42 11.30 19.67 -11.81
N GLY A 43 9.98 19.52 -11.87
CA GLY A 43 9.31 19.15 -13.10
C GLY A 43 8.96 20.31 -14.03
N GLY A 44 9.17 21.54 -13.61
CA GLY A 44 8.80 22.70 -14.41
C GLY A 44 7.30 22.85 -14.64
N VAL A 45 6.49 22.38 -13.70
CA VAL A 45 5.03 22.43 -13.77
C VAL A 45 4.48 23.17 -12.54
N SER A 46 3.18 23.48 -12.54
CA SER A 46 2.58 24.15 -11.41
C SER A 46 2.34 23.20 -10.24
N ARG A 47 2.34 23.75 -9.03
CA ARG A 47 2.00 23.01 -7.83
C ARG A 47 0.60 22.39 -7.90
N GLN A 48 -0.35 23.14 -8.50
CA GLN A 48 -1.72 22.67 -8.68
C GLN A 48 -1.79 21.49 -9.63
N ALA A 49 -0.99 21.49 -10.70
CA ALA A 49 -0.93 20.38 -11.65
C ALA A 49 -0.41 19.11 -10.95
N VAL A 50 0.61 19.25 -10.11
CA VAL A 50 1.14 18.14 -9.32
C VAL A 50 0.08 17.59 -8.37
N HIS A 51 -0.58 18.48 -7.63
CA HIS A 51 -1.66 18.11 -6.72
C HIS A 51 -2.76 17.32 -7.41
N ASP A 52 -3.22 17.83 -8.57
CA ASP A 52 -4.31 17.19 -9.31
C ASP A 52 -3.91 15.79 -9.81
N LEU A 53 -2.67 15.64 -10.28
CA LEU A 53 -2.19 14.36 -10.76
C LEU A 53 -2.03 13.36 -9.61
N ILE A 54 -1.56 13.80 -8.46
CA ILE A 54 -1.49 12.97 -7.26
C ILE A 54 -2.89 12.48 -6.87
N LYS A 55 -3.87 13.37 -6.85
CA LYS A 55 -5.25 13.01 -6.48
C LYS A 55 -5.84 11.98 -7.45
N ARG A 56 -5.59 12.12 -8.75
CA ARG A 56 -6.03 11.14 -9.74
C ARG A 56 -5.32 9.79 -9.57
N SER A 57 -4.05 9.82 -9.25
CA SER A 57 -3.28 8.60 -9.02
C SER A 57 -3.77 7.86 -7.76
N GLU A 58 -4.04 8.60 -6.67
CA GLU A 58 -4.63 8.04 -5.47
C GLU A 58 -5.97 7.37 -5.77
N ALA A 59 -6.83 8.06 -6.53
CA ALA A 59 -8.13 7.52 -6.90
C ALA A 59 -8.00 6.22 -7.70
N SER A 60 -7.04 6.15 -8.62
CA SER A 60 -6.78 4.93 -9.39
C SER A 60 -6.35 3.78 -8.50
N LEU A 61 -5.44 4.04 -7.55
CA LEU A 61 -4.96 3.00 -6.62
C LEU A 61 -6.12 2.48 -5.75
N HIS A 62 -6.96 3.36 -5.24
CA HIS A 62 -8.13 2.95 -4.44
C HIS A 62 -9.13 2.16 -5.28
N GLU A 63 -9.30 2.52 -6.54
CA GLU A 63 -10.19 1.78 -7.43
C GLU A 63 -9.68 0.37 -7.70
N TYR A 64 -8.38 0.19 -7.91
CA TYR A 64 -7.77 -1.13 -8.07
C TYR A 64 -7.98 -1.96 -6.81
N GLU A 65 -7.77 -1.38 -5.64
CA GLU A 65 -7.96 -2.10 -4.37
C GLU A 65 -9.42 -2.48 -4.16
N ALA A 66 -10.36 -1.60 -4.51
CA ALA A 66 -11.78 -1.90 -4.39
C ALA A 66 -12.17 -3.12 -5.24
N LYS A 67 -11.52 -3.30 -6.39
CA LYS A 67 -11.80 -4.41 -7.30
C LYS A 67 -11.04 -5.68 -6.96
N LEU A 68 -9.78 -5.56 -6.57
CA LEU A 68 -8.87 -6.70 -6.42
C LEU A 68 -8.66 -7.16 -4.99
N GLY A 69 -8.66 -6.23 -4.03
CA GLY A 69 -8.56 -6.55 -2.61
C GLY A 69 -7.23 -7.13 -2.15
N PHE A 70 -6.13 -6.94 -2.89
CA PHE A 70 -4.84 -7.54 -2.55
C PHE A 70 -4.24 -6.98 -1.26
N VAL A 71 -4.43 -5.69 -0.99
CA VAL A 71 -3.95 -5.08 0.26
C VAL A 71 -4.73 -5.64 1.45
N ARG A 72 -6.05 -5.77 1.31
CA ARG A 72 -6.90 -6.35 2.36
C ARG A 72 -6.49 -7.78 2.66
N GLU A 73 -6.27 -8.59 1.61
CA GLU A 73 -5.82 -9.98 1.78
C GLU A 73 -4.44 -10.05 2.43
N TYR A 74 -3.54 -9.18 2.02
CA TYR A 74 -2.21 -9.09 2.61
C TYR A 74 -2.28 -8.78 4.11
N ARG A 75 -3.08 -7.78 4.50
CA ARG A 75 -3.22 -7.40 5.91
C ARG A 75 -3.83 -8.52 6.74
N GLN A 76 -4.82 -9.21 6.20
CA GLN A 76 -5.46 -10.34 6.87
C GLN A 76 -4.45 -11.47 7.08
N ARG A 77 -3.66 -11.77 6.06
CA ARG A 77 -2.63 -12.80 6.13
C ARG A 77 -1.56 -12.45 7.17
N GLN A 78 -1.16 -11.19 7.24
CA GLN A 78 -0.19 -10.74 8.24
C GLN A 78 -0.73 -10.89 9.66
N GLN A 79 -2.01 -10.65 9.89
CA GLN A 79 -2.64 -10.86 11.18
C GLN A 79 -2.62 -12.33 11.58
N THR A 80 -2.96 -13.21 10.64
CA THR A 80 -2.95 -14.66 10.89
C THR A 80 -1.55 -15.16 11.15
N LEU A 81 -0.55 -14.66 10.41
CA LEU A 81 0.86 -15.02 10.66
C LEU A 81 1.32 -14.57 12.04
N ALA A 82 0.89 -13.41 12.50
CA ALA A 82 1.23 -12.95 13.86
C ALA A 82 0.63 -13.85 14.94
N LEU A 83 -0.60 -14.33 14.73
CA LEU A 83 -1.22 -15.30 15.64
C LEU A 83 -0.47 -16.62 15.64
N LEU A 84 -0.02 -17.07 14.47
CA LEU A 84 0.78 -18.30 14.34
C LEU A 84 2.11 -18.15 15.09
N GLU A 85 2.81 -17.04 14.90
CA GLU A 85 4.07 -16.78 15.59
C GLU A 85 3.90 -16.77 17.12
N ALA A 86 2.83 -16.11 17.61
CA ALA A 86 2.53 -16.08 19.04
C ALA A 86 2.24 -17.47 19.58
N ALA A 87 1.46 -18.27 18.86
CA ALA A 87 1.15 -19.64 19.28
C ALA A 87 2.39 -20.50 19.34
N LEU A 88 3.29 -20.38 18.36
CA LEU A 88 4.56 -21.13 18.35
C LEU A 88 5.46 -20.72 19.50
N ALA A 89 5.51 -19.43 19.83
CA ALA A 89 6.33 -18.93 20.94
C ALA A 89 5.83 -19.47 22.28
N GLU A 90 4.52 -19.68 22.40
CA GLU A 90 3.90 -20.24 23.62
C GLU A 90 3.89 -21.77 23.63
N GLY A 91 4.27 -22.41 22.54
CA GLY A 91 4.20 -23.86 22.39
C GLY A 91 2.78 -24.39 22.25
N ASP A 92 1.84 -23.53 21.86
CA ASP A 92 0.42 -23.88 21.70
C ASP A 92 0.16 -24.41 20.29
N LEU A 93 0.27 -25.74 20.14
CA LEU A 93 0.12 -26.39 18.83
C LEU A 93 -1.33 -26.35 18.30
N VAL A 94 -2.31 -26.30 19.18
CA VAL A 94 -3.72 -26.22 18.79
C VAL A 94 -3.98 -24.89 18.09
N ARG A 95 -3.56 -23.79 18.71
CA ARG A 95 -3.70 -22.46 18.12
C ARG A 95 -2.87 -22.32 16.86
N ALA A 96 -1.65 -22.88 16.85
CA ALA A 96 -0.76 -22.84 15.68
C ALA A 96 -1.42 -23.53 14.49
N ARG A 97 -2.01 -24.71 14.69
CA ARG A 97 -2.72 -25.44 13.63
C ARG A 97 -3.93 -24.67 13.12
N ALA A 98 -4.68 -24.05 14.02
CA ALA A 98 -5.83 -23.24 13.63
C ALA A 98 -5.41 -22.10 12.70
N ALA A 99 -4.30 -21.44 13.02
CA ALA A 99 -3.76 -20.36 12.19
C ALA A 99 -3.33 -20.88 10.80
N VAL A 100 -2.70 -22.06 10.73
CA VAL A 100 -2.32 -22.67 9.46
C VAL A 100 -3.54 -22.96 8.60
N GLU A 101 -4.62 -23.49 9.21
CA GLU A 101 -5.85 -23.78 8.47
C GLU A 101 -6.50 -22.48 7.94
N GLU A 102 -6.44 -21.40 8.71
CA GLU A 102 -6.91 -20.10 8.28
C GLU A 102 -6.11 -19.58 7.07
N LEU A 103 -4.78 -19.72 7.10
CA LEU A 103 -3.92 -19.33 5.98
C LEU A 103 -4.24 -20.10 4.71
N LYS A 104 -4.55 -21.39 4.85
CA LYS A 104 -4.93 -22.21 3.69
C LYS A 104 -6.25 -21.78 3.06
N ALA A 105 -7.16 -21.24 3.88
CA ALA A 105 -8.48 -20.81 3.43
C ALA A 105 -8.48 -19.41 2.79
N GLU A 106 -7.45 -18.63 3.06
CA GLU A 106 -7.31 -17.26 2.54
C GLU A 106 -6.93 -17.19 1.07
#